data_b1a46e821c780425f6285b9bc83bbb87
#
_entry.id   b1a46e821c780425f6285b9bc83bbb87
#
_cell.length_a   1.000
_cell.length_b   1.000
_cell.length_c   1.000
_cell.angle_alpha   90.00
_cell.angle_beta   90.00
_cell.angle_gamma   90.00
#
_symmetry.space_group_name_H-M   'P 1'
#
loop_
_entity.id
_entity.type
_entity.pdbx_description
1 polymer ?
#
loop_
_entity_poly.entity_id
_entity_poly.type
_entity_poly.pdbx_seq_one_letter_code
_entity_poly.pdbx_strand_id
1 'polypeptide(L)'
;MGRNVVVLGTQWGDEGKGKIVDLLTEQAAAVVRFQGGHNAGHTLVIDGEKTVLHVTPSGILREGVECLIGNCVVLSAQALLKEIKQLEARGVPVRERLKISSACPLILPYHVALDQAREAKRGKKKIGTTGRGIGPAYEDKVARRGLRLGDLRDRKRFTDTLREVLDYHNHSLVHYYGAEALDFDEVLATALEEFEQLLPMMADVTTRLHEHREAGANIMFEGAQGSLLDIDHGTYPFVTSSNTTAGGTATGSGFGPLYLDYVLGITKAYTTRVGSGPFPTELFDDVGRRLAERGNEFGATTGRPRRCGWFDAVALKAAVQINSISGLCLTKLDVLDGLEQISICVGYTDAQGNEMMGGAENYDDLHPVYEQVPGWTESTVGAQRVEDLPPAAVSYIKRLEALVGAPIDIISTGPDRAETIVLRNPYA
;
A
#
# COMPACT_ATOMS: atom_id res chain seq x y z
N MET A 1 -8.88 -25.57 9.67
CA MET A 1 -9.52 -24.44 8.98
C MET A 1 -8.41 -23.62 8.38
N GLY A 2 -8.61 -23.09 7.18
CA GLY A 2 -7.68 -22.13 6.61
C GLY A 2 -7.63 -20.84 7.42
N ARG A 3 -6.56 -20.07 7.23
CA ARG A 3 -6.37 -18.76 7.88
C ARG A 3 -6.53 -17.59 6.91
N ASN A 4 -7.07 -16.50 7.42
CA ASN A 4 -7.31 -15.27 6.70
C ASN A 4 -6.29 -14.22 7.17
N VAL A 5 -5.27 -13.97 6.33
CA VAL A 5 -4.10 -13.15 6.68
C VAL A 5 -4.21 -11.80 6.00
N VAL A 6 -4.09 -10.72 6.77
CA VAL A 6 -3.96 -9.36 6.25
C VAL A 6 -2.48 -8.97 6.21
N VAL A 7 -2.00 -8.51 5.06
CA VAL A 7 -0.64 -7.99 4.88
C VAL A 7 -0.73 -6.50 4.57
N LEU A 8 -0.16 -5.67 5.44
CA LEU A 8 -0.21 -4.21 5.30
C LEU A 8 1.14 -3.55 5.63
N GLY A 9 1.35 -2.34 5.13
CA GLY A 9 2.49 -1.51 5.49
C GLY A 9 2.23 -0.75 6.79
N THR A 10 3.26 -0.62 7.62
CA THR A 10 3.14 0.05 8.93
C THR A 10 3.70 1.47 8.94
N GLN A 11 4.42 1.87 7.88
CA GLN A 11 5.07 3.18 7.74
C GLN A 11 4.36 4.01 6.65
N TRP A 12 5.10 4.75 5.83
CA TRP A 12 4.59 5.57 4.72
C TRP A 12 4.59 4.84 3.37
N GLY A 13 4.38 3.53 3.35
CA GLY A 13 4.45 2.72 2.14
C GLY A 13 5.89 2.36 1.76
N ASP A 14 6.02 1.61 0.66
CA ASP A 14 7.33 1.18 0.13
C ASP A 14 8.17 0.32 1.10
N GLU A 15 7.53 -0.33 2.08
CA GLU A 15 8.18 -1.19 3.07
C GLU A 15 8.72 -2.51 2.49
N GLY A 16 8.55 -2.75 1.20
CA GLY A 16 9.00 -4.01 0.56
C GLY A 16 7.96 -5.13 0.62
N LYS A 17 6.67 -4.78 0.68
CA LYS A 17 5.55 -5.73 0.74
C LYS A 17 5.55 -6.80 -0.35
N GLY A 18 5.93 -6.44 -1.59
CA GLY A 18 5.82 -7.33 -2.75
C GLY A 18 6.49 -8.69 -2.55
N LYS A 19 7.74 -8.73 -2.06
CA LYS A 19 8.47 -9.96 -1.77
C LYS A 19 7.73 -10.87 -0.77
N ILE A 20 7.21 -10.27 0.30
CA ILE A 20 6.54 -11.02 1.38
C ILE A 20 5.17 -11.52 0.95
N VAL A 21 4.45 -10.69 0.20
CA VAL A 21 3.18 -11.09 -0.42
C VAL A 21 3.40 -12.27 -1.38
N ASP A 22 4.44 -12.24 -2.22
CA ASP A 22 4.77 -13.37 -3.09
C ASP A 22 5.08 -14.64 -2.29
N LEU A 23 5.89 -14.53 -1.25
CA LEU A 23 6.22 -15.66 -0.37
C LEU A 23 4.97 -16.30 0.25
N LEU A 24 4.06 -15.48 0.77
CA LEU A 24 2.85 -15.95 1.44
C LEU A 24 1.79 -16.45 0.45
N THR A 25 1.79 -15.96 -0.76
CA THR A 25 0.82 -16.37 -1.81
C THR A 25 0.91 -17.86 -2.14
N GLU A 26 2.04 -18.51 -1.92
CA GLU A 26 2.18 -19.97 -2.14
C GLU A 26 1.21 -20.82 -1.30
N GLN A 27 0.76 -20.28 -0.17
CA GLN A 27 -0.15 -20.97 0.72
C GLN A 27 -1.59 -20.42 0.65
N ALA A 28 -1.84 -19.42 -0.20
CA ALA A 28 -3.15 -18.79 -0.34
C ALA A 28 -3.93 -19.35 -1.53
N ALA A 29 -5.21 -19.65 -1.36
CA ALA A 29 -6.12 -19.98 -2.45
C ALA A 29 -6.71 -18.71 -3.12
N ALA A 30 -6.79 -17.62 -2.37
CA ALA A 30 -7.25 -16.34 -2.88
C ALA A 30 -6.41 -15.16 -2.36
N VAL A 31 -6.19 -14.15 -3.21
CA VAL A 31 -5.53 -12.88 -2.85
C VAL A 31 -6.42 -11.72 -3.20
N VAL A 32 -6.62 -10.81 -2.24
CA VAL A 32 -7.59 -9.72 -2.33
C VAL A 32 -6.92 -8.37 -2.20
N ARG A 33 -7.05 -7.50 -3.19
CA ARG A 33 -6.80 -6.06 -3.05
C ARG A 33 -8.08 -5.39 -2.55
N PHE A 34 -8.03 -4.76 -1.39
CA PHE A 34 -9.23 -4.23 -0.75
C PHE A 34 -9.34 -2.70 -0.78
N GLN A 35 -8.27 -1.97 -1.11
CA GLN A 35 -8.26 -0.51 -1.14
C GLN A 35 -7.17 0.05 -2.08
N GLY A 36 -7.14 1.38 -2.25
CA GLY A 36 -6.21 2.08 -3.13
C GLY A 36 -6.65 2.02 -4.60
N GLY A 37 -5.69 2.08 -5.47
CA GLY A 37 -5.87 2.00 -6.92
C GLY A 37 -4.52 1.78 -7.58
N HIS A 38 -4.36 2.25 -8.81
CA HIS A 38 -3.11 2.11 -9.57
C HIS A 38 -1.99 3.08 -9.12
N ASN A 39 -2.17 3.78 -8.00
CA ASN A 39 -1.12 4.51 -7.30
C ASN A 39 -0.18 3.60 -6.49
N ALA A 40 -0.54 2.35 -6.25
CA ALA A 40 0.35 1.34 -5.67
C ALA A 40 1.36 0.83 -6.72
N GLY A 41 2.43 0.21 -6.24
CA GLY A 41 3.42 -0.46 -7.08
C GLY A 41 4.06 -1.60 -6.28
N HIS A 42 3.57 -2.83 -6.49
CA HIS A 42 4.13 -4.03 -5.85
C HIS A 42 5.11 -4.69 -6.81
N THR A 43 6.38 -4.63 -6.47
CA THR A 43 7.44 -5.27 -7.24
C THR A 43 7.61 -6.71 -6.76
N LEU A 44 7.49 -7.64 -7.67
CA LEU A 44 7.69 -9.07 -7.49
C LEU A 44 8.90 -9.50 -8.31
N VAL A 45 9.70 -10.39 -7.77
CA VAL A 45 10.80 -11.03 -8.50
C VAL A 45 10.59 -12.52 -8.39
N ILE A 46 10.21 -13.16 -9.50
CA ILE A 46 9.96 -14.61 -9.57
C ILE A 46 10.90 -15.15 -10.65
N ASP A 47 11.72 -16.13 -10.28
CA ASP A 47 12.72 -16.77 -11.17
C ASP A 47 13.64 -15.76 -11.86
N GLY A 48 14.00 -14.69 -11.13
CA GLY A 48 14.84 -13.60 -11.63
C GLY A 48 14.11 -12.57 -12.51
N GLU A 49 12.85 -12.80 -12.84
CA GLU A 49 12.04 -11.89 -13.63
C GLU A 49 11.28 -10.89 -12.76
N LYS A 50 11.50 -9.59 -12.99
CA LYS A 50 10.88 -8.50 -12.26
C LYS A 50 9.54 -8.11 -12.89
N THR A 51 8.47 -8.17 -12.08
CA THR A 51 7.13 -7.69 -12.45
C THR A 51 6.67 -6.62 -11.48
N VAL A 52 6.11 -5.52 -11.98
CA VAL A 52 5.50 -4.47 -11.15
C VAL A 52 4.01 -4.47 -11.39
N LEU A 53 3.23 -4.73 -10.33
CA LEU A 53 1.77 -4.71 -10.36
C LEU A 53 1.25 -3.45 -9.66
N HIS A 54 0.27 -2.80 -10.26
CA HIS A 54 -0.33 -1.58 -9.72
C HIS A 54 -1.75 -1.81 -9.20
N VAL A 55 -2.56 -2.58 -9.91
CA VAL A 55 -3.97 -2.86 -9.57
C VAL A 55 -4.21 -4.33 -9.32
N THR A 56 -3.65 -5.18 -10.16
CA THR A 56 -3.81 -6.63 -10.08
C THR A 56 -3.24 -7.17 -8.76
N PRO A 57 -3.97 -8.03 -8.01
CA PRO A 57 -3.44 -8.69 -6.84
C PRO A 57 -2.20 -9.53 -7.16
N SER A 58 -1.23 -9.55 -6.25
CA SER A 58 0.07 -10.20 -6.48
C SER A 58 -0.02 -11.71 -6.72
N GLY A 59 -1.09 -12.36 -6.24
CA GLY A 59 -1.38 -13.77 -6.49
C GLY A 59 -1.57 -14.17 -7.95
N ILE A 60 -1.75 -13.19 -8.84
CA ILE A 60 -1.99 -13.47 -10.29
C ILE A 60 -0.84 -14.23 -10.96
N LEU A 61 0.38 -14.11 -10.43
CA LEU A 61 1.56 -14.80 -10.95
C LEU A 61 1.68 -16.25 -10.49
N ARG A 62 0.79 -16.70 -9.57
CA ARG A 62 0.78 -18.08 -9.04
C ARG A 62 -0.39 -18.86 -9.62
N GLU A 63 -0.11 -20.07 -10.11
CA GLU A 63 -1.15 -20.98 -10.59
C GLU A 63 -2.12 -21.36 -9.48
N GLY A 64 -3.39 -21.52 -9.81
CA GLY A 64 -4.44 -21.96 -8.87
C GLY A 64 -4.90 -20.90 -7.87
N VAL A 65 -4.30 -19.69 -7.86
CA VAL A 65 -4.72 -18.61 -6.97
C VAL A 65 -5.77 -17.73 -7.63
N GLU A 66 -6.92 -17.56 -6.99
CA GLU A 66 -7.94 -16.62 -7.41
C GLU A 66 -7.57 -15.20 -6.95
N CYS A 67 -7.68 -14.22 -7.81
CA CYS A 67 -7.34 -12.83 -7.55
C CYS A 67 -8.61 -11.98 -7.53
N LEU A 68 -8.80 -11.24 -6.43
CA LEU A 68 -10.02 -10.49 -6.18
C LEU A 68 -9.72 -9.00 -6.02
N ILE A 69 -10.46 -8.14 -6.73
CA ILE A 69 -10.44 -6.69 -6.54
C ILE A 69 -11.72 -6.31 -5.79
N GLY A 70 -11.53 -5.86 -4.54
CA GLY A 70 -12.61 -5.50 -3.63
C GLY A 70 -13.23 -4.12 -3.91
N ASN A 71 -14.35 -3.86 -3.32
CA ASN A 71 -15.24 -2.72 -3.56
C ASN A 71 -14.68 -1.34 -3.15
N CYS A 72 -13.59 -1.27 -2.42
CA CYS A 72 -12.93 0.00 -2.11
C CYS A 72 -11.70 0.30 -2.98
N VAL A 73 -11.38 -0.53 -3.95
CA VAL A 73 -10.40 -0.19 -4.98
C VAL A 73 -11.01 0.76 -6.00
N VAL A 74 -10.41 1.94 -6.19
CA VAL A 74 -10.79 2.85 -7.27
C VAL A 74 -10.14 2.38 -8.57
N LEU A 75 -10.95 2.06 -9.56
CA LEU A 75 -10.57 1.27 -10.72
C LEU A 75 -10.32 2.13 -11.96
N SER A 76 -9.07 2.17 -12.42
CA SER A 76 -8.72 2.65 -13.75
C SER A 76 -8.72 1.48 -14.73
N ALA A 77 -9.66 1.49 -15.68
CA ALA A 77 -9.72 0.46 -16.72
C ALA A 77 -8.46 0.44 -17.57
N GLN A 78 -7.98 1.61 -18.00
CA GLN A 78 -6.76 1.75 -18.79
C GLN A 78 -5.55 1.09 -18.10
N ALA A 79 -5.35 1.39 -16.80
CA ALA A 79 -4.24 0.82 -16.05
C ALA A 79 -4.35 -0.70 -15.91
N LEU A 80 -5.56 -1.21 -15.58
CA LEU A 80 -5.79 -2.63 -15.41
C LEU A 80 -5.67 -3.39 -16.73
N LEU A 81 -6.25 -2.89 -17.83
CA LEU A 81 -6.15 -3.51 -19.14
C LEU A 81 -4.71 -3.56 -19.66
N LYS A 82 -3.90 -2.53 -19.35
CA LYS A 82 -2.48 -2.54 -19.66
C LYS A 82 -1.75 -3.66 -18.91
N GLU A 83 -2.02 -3.82 -17.60
CA GLU A 83 -1.43 -4.91 -16.82
C GLU A 83 -1.88 -6.29 -17.33
N ILE A 84 -3.17 -6.45 -17.62
CA ILE A 84 -3.72 -7.69 -18.18
C ILE A 84 -3.00 -8.06 -19.46
N LYS A 85 -2.86 -7.13 -20.41
CA LYS A 85 -2.16 -7.38 -21.67
C LYS A 85 -0.69 -7.79 -21.47
N GLN A 86 0.01 -7.14 -20.54
CA GLN A 86 1.40 -7.47 -20.23
C GLN A 86 1.55 -8.86 -19.63
N LEU A 87 0.65 -9.24 -18.74
CA LEU A 87 0.65 -10.55 -18.08
C LEU A 87 0.23 -11.67 -19.04
N GLU A 88 -0.82 -11.45 -19.84
CA GLU A 88 -1.29 -12.41 -20.86
C GLU A 88 -0.23 -12.65 -21.95
N ALA A 89 0.55 -11.63 -22.33
CA ALA A 89 1.68 -11.77 -23.26
C ALA A 89 2.79 -12.70 -22.70
N ARG A 90 2.82 -12.92 -21.41
CA ARG A 90 3.73 -13.84 -20.69
C ARG A 90 3.08 -15.19 -20.36
N GLY A 91 1.89 -15.46 -20.89
CA GLY A 91 1.17 -16.71 -20.70
C GLY A 91 0.37 -16.81 -19.39
N VAL A 92 0.19 -15.71 -18.64
CA VAL A 92 -0.60 -15.71 -17.40
C VAL A 92 -2.09 -15.60 -17.76
N PRO A 93 -2.97 -16.56 -17.39
CA PRO A 93 -4.40 -16.54 -17.73
C PRO A 93 -5.18 -15.59 -16.81
N VAL A 94 -4.93 -14.28 -16.93
CA VAL A 94 -5.45 -13.25 -16.00
C VAL A 94 -6.96 -13.24 -15.95
N ARG A 95 -7.63 -13.22 -17.11
CA ARG A 95 -9.09 -13.07 -17.20
C ARG A 95 -9.86 -14.24 -16.57
N GLU A 96 -9.27 -15.40 -16.50
CA GLU A 96 -9.88 -16.58 -15.88
C GLU A 96 -9.89 -16.45 -14.35
N ARG A 97 -8.77 -15.94 -13.78
CA ARG A 97 -8.53 -15.92 -12.33
C ARG A 97 -8.81 -14.58 -11.65
N LEU A 98 -8.90 -13.50 -12.41
CA LEU A 98 -9.22 -12.18 -11.85
C LEU A 98 -10.72 -11.97 -11.76
N LYS A 99 -11.19 -11.60 -10.56
CA LYS A 99 -12.58 -11.20 -10.31
C LYS A 99 -12.63 -9.79 -9.73
N ILE A 100 -13.58 -8.99 -10.17
CA ILE A 100 -13.68 -7.57 -9.83
C ILE A 100 -15.07 -7.29 -9.24
N SER A 101 -15.10 -6.66 -8.07
CA SER A 101 -16.36 -6.26 -7.45
C SER A 101 -17.14 -5.29 -8.33
N SER A 102 -18.43 -5.56 -8.51
CA SER A 102 -19.35 -4.64 -9.22
C SER A 102 -19.45 -3.28 -8.53
N ALA A 103 -19.09 -3.18 -7.25
CA ALA A 103 -19.15 -1.96 -6.47
C ALA A 103 -17.86 -1.12 -6.53
N CYS A 104 -16.83 -1.53 -7.30
CA CYS A 104 -15.63 -0.73 -7.50
C CYS A 104 -15.98 0.62 -8.13
N PRO A 105 -15.59 1.76 -7.48
CA PRO A 105 -15.71 3.07 -8.09
C PRO A 105 -14.78 3.20 -9.29
N LEU A 106 -15.22 3.88 -10.34
CA LEU A 106 -14.45 4.07 -11.57
C LEU A 106 -13.61 5.34 -11.49
N ILE A 107 -12.36 5.26 -11.96
CA ILE A 107 -11.55 6.45 -12.27
C ILE A 107 -11.83 6.80 -13.73
N LEU A 108 -12.38 7.99 -13.94
CA LEU A 108 -12.71 8.53 -15.24
C LEU A 108 -11.80 9.73 -15.57
N PRO A 109 -11.68 10.17 -16.83
CA PRO A 109 -10.78 11.24 -17.25
C PRO A 109 -10.88 12.53 -16.41
N TYR A 110 -12.09 12.91 -16.00
CA TYR A 110 -12.28 14.11 -15.16
C TYR A 110 -11.66 13.99 -13.76
N HIS A 111 -11.55 12.78 -13.20
CA HIS A 111 -10.84 12.57 -11.93
C HIS A 111 -9.34 12.89 -12.06
N VAL A 112 -8.74 12.48 -13.17
CA VAL A 112 -7.34 12.78 -13.48
C VAL A 112 -7.14 14.27 -13.68
N ALA A 113 -8.01 14.91 -14.48
CA ALA A 113 -7.99 16.35 -14.72
C ALA A 113 -8.12 17.15 -13.41
N LEU A 114 -9.04 16.76 -12.52
CA LEU A 114 -9.23 17.39 -11.20
C LEU A 114 -8.00 17.24 -10.30
N ASP A 115 -7.39 16.05 -10.24
CA ASP A 115 -6.20 15.78 -9.43
C ASP A 115 -5.04 16.69 -9.86
N GLN A 116 -4.80 16.77 -11.17
CA GLN A 116 -3.77 17.64 -11.76
C GLN A 116 -4.06 19.12 -11.54
N ALA A 117 -5.29 19.55 -11.76
CA ALA A 117 -5.69 20.96 -11.57
C ALA A 117 -5.57 21.40 -10.10
N ARG A 118 -5.91 20.53 -9.16
CA ARG A 118 -5.76 20.76 -7.70
C ARG A 118 -4.30 20.96 -7.32
N GLU A 119 -3.43 20.07 -7.76
CA GLU A 119 -1.98 20.16 -7.48
C GLU A 119 -1.36 21.42 -8.13
N ALA A 120 -1.76 21.74 -9.36
CA ALA A 120 -1.31 22.96 -10.03
C ALA A 120 -1.72 24.21 -9.26
N LYS A 121 -3.00 24.31 -8.82
CA LYS A 121 -3.50 25.45 -8.07
C LYS A 121 -2.86 25.61 -6.69
N ARG A 122 -2.49 24.53 -6.02
CA ARG A 122 -1.81 24.52 -4.72
C ARG A 122 -0.36 25.04 -4.81
N GLY A 123 0.29 24.92 -5.96
CA GLY A 123 1.65 25.39 -6.18
C GLY A 123 2.65 24.82 -5.17
N LYS A 124 3.25 25.67 -4.33
CA LYS A 124 4.21 25.23 -3.30
C LYS A 124 3.58 24.41 -2.16
N LYS A 125 2.28 24.50 -1.95
CA LYS A 125 1.52 23.77 -0.91
C LYS A 125 0.91 22.47 -1.44
N LYS A 126 1.38 21.96 -2.57
CA LYS A 126 0.90 20.70 -3.13
C LYS A 126 1.15 19.52 -2.18
N ILE A 127 0.22 18.56 -2.18
CA ILE A 127 0.34 17.31 -1.41
C ILE A 127 1.41 16.41 -2.02
N GLY A 128 1.60 16.50 -3.33
CA GLY A 128 2.51 15.63 -4.08
C GLY A 128 1.83 14.33 -4.51
N THR A 129 0.57 14.41 -4.92
CA THR A 129 -0.20 13.27 -5.43
C THR A 129 0.47 12.63 -6.64
N THR A 130 -0.01 11.45 -7.03
CA THR A 130 0.47 10.78 -8.25
C THR A 130 -0.17 11.36 -9.53
N GLY A 131 -1.14 12.28 -9.42
CA GLY A 131 -1.87 12.86 -10.54
C GLY A 131 -2.75 11.86 -11.30
N ARG A 132 -3.15 10.76 -10.65
CA ARG A 132 -3.86 9.63 -11.26
C ARG A 132 -5.37 9.61 -10.97
N GLY A 133 -5.90 10.66 -10.35
CA GLY A 133 -7.33 10.78 -10.07
C GLY A 133 -7.83 9.95 -8.89
N ILE A 134 -6.93 9.40 -8.07
CA ILE A 134 -7.29 8.54 -6.92
C ILE A 134 -8.16 9.31 -5.92
N GLY A 135 -7.68 10.48 -5.46
CA GLY A 135 -8.38 11.32 -4.48
C GLY A 135 -9.77 11.74 -4.96
N PRO A 136 -9.89 12.35 -6.15
CA PRO A 136 -11.19 12.73 -6.71
C PRO A 136 -12.17 11.56 -6.87
N ALA A 137 -11.71 10.35 -7.21
CA ALA A 137 -12.58 9.18 -7.30
C ALA A 137 -13.11 8.73 -5.93
N TYR A 138 -12.28 8.79 -4.88
CA TYR A 138 -12.75 8.56 -3.50
C TYR A 138 -13.71 9.65 -3.03
N GLU A 139 -13.47 10.92 -3.37
CA GLU A 139 -14.38 12.02 -3.09
C GLU A 139 -15.76 11.78 -3.69
N ASP A 140 -15.82 11.38 -4.96
CA ASP A 140 -17.09 11.07 -5.64
C ASP A 140 -17.80 9.86 -5.02
N LYS A 141 -17.04 8.82 -4.62
CA LYS A 141 -17.58 7.69 -3.89
C LYS A 141 -18.29 8.13 -2.60
N VAL A 142 -17.62 8.95 -1.77
CA VAL A 142 -18.15 9.42 -0.48
C VAL A 142 -19.31 10.40 -0.69
N ALA A 143 -19.23 11.25 -1.71
CA ALA A 143 -20.32 12.15 -2.12
C ALA A 143 -21.52 11.41 -2.74
N ARG A 144 -21.42 10.10 -3.00
CA ARG A 144 -22.45 9.23 -3.58
C ARG A 144 -22.86 9.60 -5.00
N ARG A 145 -21.96 10.23 -5.77
CA ARG A 145 -22.12 10.55 -7.20
C ARG A 145 -21.20 9.72 -8.09
N GLY A 146 -20.24 8.98 -7.49
CA GLY A 146 -19.29 8.16 -8.24
C GLY A 146 -19.96 7.01 -8.97
N LEU A 147 -19.58 6.82 -10.23
CA LEU A 147 -19.98 5.67 -11.03
C LEU A 147 -19.19 4.42 -10.61
N ARG A 148 -19.85 3.28 -10.66
CA ARG A 148 -19.30 1.97 -10.30
C ARG A 148 -19.28 1.03 -11.50
N LEU A 149 -18.43 0.02 -11.46
CA LEU A 149 -18.35 -0.97 -12.55
C LEU A 149 -19.70 -1.61 -12.86
N GLY A 150 -20.50 -1.93 -11.84
CA GLY A 150 -21.81 -2.53 -11.98
C GLY A 150 -22.87 -1.64 -12.65
N ASP A 151 -22.69 -0.33 -12.65
CA ASP A 151 -23.64 0.60 -13.28
C ASP A 151 -23.67 0.46 -14.80
N LEU A 152 -22.60 -0.06 -15.40
CA LEU A 152 -22.53 -0.38 -16.84
C LEU A 152 -23.50 -1.46 -17.32
N ARG A 153 -24.13 -2.21 -16.40
CA ARG A 153 -25.22 -3.15 -16.75
C ARG A 153 -26.44 -2.43 -17.33
N ASP A 154 -26.64 -1.16 -16.96
CA ASP A 154 -27.66 -0.27 -17.52
C ASP A 154 -26.96 0.92 -18.20
N ARG A 155 -26.63 0.75 -19.48
CA ARG A 155 -25.96 1.80 -20.27
C ARG A 155 -26.69 3.14 -20.26
N LYS A 156 -28.05 3.13 -20.28
CA LYS A 156 -28.79 4.38 -20.27
C LYS A 156 -28.56 5.11 -18.95
N ARG A 157 -28.75 4.43 -17.84
CA ARG A 157 -28.53 5.00 -16.51
C ARG A 157 -27.10 5.47 -16.33
N PHE A 158 -26.11 4.67 -16.76
CA PHE A 158 -24.70 5.04 -16.74
C PHE A 158 -24.45 6.34 -17.49
N THR A 159 -24.97 6.45 -18.72
CA THR A 159 -24.82 7.63 -19.58
C THR A 159 -25.47 8.87 -18.97
N ASP A 160 -26.69 8.74 -18.43
CA ASP A 160 -27.42 9.86 -17.80
C ASP A 160 -26.66 10.35 -16.53
N THR A 161 -26.18 9.42 -15.67
CA THR A 161 -25.41 9.75 -14.47
C THR A 161 -24.06 10.37 -14.84
N LEU A 162 -23.36 9.83 -15.84
CA LEU A 162 -22.07 10.40 -16.29
C LEU A 162 -22.23 11.84 -16.77
N ARG A 163 -23.33 12.14 -17.49
CA ARG A 163 -23.62 13.50 -17.98
C ARG A 163 -23.75 14.49 -16.82
N GLU A 164 -24.53 14.11 -15.80
CA GLU A 164 -24.73 14.95 -14.62
C GLU A 164 -23.42 15.19 -13.85
N VAL A 165 -22.65 14.12 -13.62
CA VAL A 165 -21.40 14.20 -12.86
C VAL A 165 -20.32 14.96 -13.62
N LEU A 166 -20.23 14.76 -14.93
CA LEU A 166 -19.26 15.48 -15.77
C LEU A 166 -19.59 16.98 -15.86
N ASP A 167 -20.84 17.36 -15.95
CA ASP A 167 -21.27 18.77 -15.93
C ASP A 167 -20.81 19.45 -14.63
N TYR A 168 -21.05 18.81 -13.48
CA TYR A 168 -20.59 19.28 -12.18
C TYR A 168 -19.05 19.46 -12.12
N HIS A 169 -18.31 18.49 -12.62
CA HIS A 169 -16.83 18.55 -12.59
C HIS A 169 -16.27 19.54 -13.61
N ASN A 170 -16.87 19.64 -14.80
CA ASN A 170 -16.49 20.64 -15.80
C ASN A 170 -16.72 22.07 -15.28
N HIS A 171 -17.83 22.30 -14.56
CA HIS A 171 -18.03 23.61 -13.89
C HIS A 171 -16.87 23.91 -12.93
N SER A 172 -16.44 22.96 -12.12
CA SER A 172 -15.33 23.11 -11.19
C SER A 172 -13.98 23.31 -11.91
N LEU A 173 -13.71 22.54 -12.96
CA LEU A 173 -12.50 22.67 -13.77
C LEU A 173 -12.38 24.06 -14.39
N VAL A 174 -13.43 24.53 -15.05
CA VAL A 174 -13.41 25.80 -15.76
C VAL A 174 -13.42 26.98 -14.78
N HIS A 175 -14.41 27.05 -13.90
CA HIS A 175 -14.67 28.26 -13.12
C HIS A 175 -13.81 28.36 -11.84
N TYR A 176 -13.44 27.25 -11.25
CA TYR A 176 -12.62 27.28 -10.03
C TYR A 176 -11.13 27.05 -10.28
N TYR A 177 -10.81 26.10 -11.16
CA TYR A 177 -9.40 25.76 -11.43
C TYR A 177 -8.83 26.49 -12.64
N GLY A 178 -9.65 27.04 -13.56
CA GLY A 178 -9.19 27.67 -14.80
C GLY A 178 -8.60 26.65 -15.79
N ALA A 179 -9.06 25.42 -15.71
CA ALA A 179 -8.70 24.33 -16.61
C ALA A 179 -9.73 24.16 -17.73
N GLU A 180 -9.43 23.34 -18.71
CA GLU A 180 -10.33 23.04 -19.82
C GLU A 180 -11.44 22.08 -19.38
N ALA A 181 -12.63 22.24 -19.97
CA ALA A 181 -13.71 21.27 -19.83
C ALA A 181 -13.39 20.01 -20.67
N LEU A 182 -13.86 18.85 -20.20
CA LEU A 182 -13.78 17.62 -20.98
C LEU A 182 -15.06 17.46 -21.82
N ASP A 183 -14.88 16.94 -23.02
CA ASP A 183 -15.99 16.59 -23.90
C ASP A 183 -16.73 15.35 -23.39
N PHE A 184 -18.06 15.42 -23.38
CA PHE A 184 -18.89 14.33 -22.85
C PHE A 184 -18.83 13.08 -23.72
N ASP A 185 -18.90 13.25 -25.04
CA ASP A 185 -18.95 12.10 -25.95
C ASP A 185 -17.62 11.36 -25.99
N GLU A 186 -16.50 12.08 -25.88
CA GLU A 186 -15.15 11.47 -25.73
C GLU A 186 -15.02 10.71 -24.41
N VAL A 187 -15.46 11.28 -23.28
CA VAL A 187 -15.40 10.62 -21.97
C VAL A 187 -16.29 9.38 -21.95
N LEU A 188 -17.51 9.46 -22.52
CA LEU A 188 -18.43 8.33 -22.60
C LEU A 188 -17.88 7.21 -23.49
N ALA A 189 -17.38 7.56 -24.67
CA ALA A 189 -16.83 6.59 -25.61
C ALA A 189 -15.64 5.83 -24.99
N THR A 190 -14.71 6.55 -24.37
CA THR A 190 -13.55 5.95 -23.66
C THR A 190 -14.01 5.04 -22.52
N ALA A 191 -14.97 5.50 -21.71
CA ALA A 191 -15.47 4.70 -20.59
C ALA A 191 -16.14 3.40 -21.06
N LEU A 192 -16.97 3.45 -22.10
CA LEU A 192 -17.62 2.26 -22.63
C LEU A 192 -16.60 1.30 -23.26
N GLU A 193 -15.67 1.79 -24.09
CA GLU A 193 -14.64 0.96 -24.74
C GLU A 193 -13.77 0.21 -23.72
N GLU A 194 -13.34 0.90 -22.68
CA GLU A 194 -12.40 0.34 -21.70
C GLU A 194 -13.10 -0.55 -20.65
N PHE A 195 -14.15 -0.04 -20.00
CA PHE A 195 -14.78 -0.76 -18.88
C PHE A 195 -15.62 -1.96 -19.32
N GLU A 196 -16.19 -1.97 -20.53
CA GLU A 196 -16.91 -3.13 -21.04
C GLU A 196 -16.02 -4.37 -21.17
N GLN A 197 -14.72 -4.19 -21.42
CA GLN A 197 -13.77 -5.28 -21.45
C GLN A 197 -13.57 -5.94 -20.06
N LEU A 198 -13.93 -5.25 -18.97
CA LEU A 198 -13.82 -5.74 -17.60
C LEU A 198 -15.10 -6.45 -17.11
N LEU A 199 -16.25 -6.24 -17.76
CA LEU A 199 -17.51 -6.83 -17.35
C LEU A 199 -17.50 -8.37 -17.21
N PRO A 200 -16.81 -9.14 -18.08
CA PRO A 200 -16.72 -10.60 -17.92
C PRO A 200 -16.04 -11.06 -16.64
N MET A 201 -15.20 -10.21 -16.05
CA MET A 201 -14.49 -10.50 -14.78
C MET A 201 -15.28 -10.02 -13.55
N MET A 202 -16.42 -9.35 -13.76
CA MET A 202 -17.21 -8.82 -12.64
C MET A 202 -17.87 -9.95 -11.84
N ALA A 203 -17.72 -9.92 -10.51
CA ALA A 203 -18.25 -10.94 -9.59
C ALA A 203 -18.73 -10.33 -8.27
N ASP A 204 -19.49 -11.11 -7.52
CA ASP A 204 -19.74 -10.85 -6.11
C ASP A 204 -18.53 -11.34 -5.29
N VAL A 205 -17.61 -10.42 -5.04
CA VAL A 205 -16.36 -10.70 -4.31
C VAL A 205 -16.63 -11.12 -2.87
N THR A 206 -17.66 -10.56 -2.24
CA THR A 206 -18.03 -10.94 -0.86
C THR A 206 -18.44 -12.40 -0.78
N THR A 207 -19.35 -12.83 -1.66
CA THR A 207 -19.77 -14.24 -1.73
C THR A 207 -18.59 -15.16 -2.03
N ARG A 208 -17.72 -14.82 -3.02
CA ARG A 208 -16.52 -15.60 -3.34
C ARG A 208 -15.60 -15.80 -2.13
N LEU A 209 -15.38 -14.76 -1.34
CA LEU A 209 -14.56 -14.83 -0.12
C LEU A 209 -15.17 -15.77 0.94
N HIS A 210 -16.48 -15.73 1.10
CA HIS A 210 -17.17 -16.65 2.02
C HIS A 210 -17.11 -18.10 1.54
N GLU A 211 -17.21 -18.35 0.24
CA GLU A 211 -17.04 -19.70 -0.35
C GLU A 211 -15.63 -20.25 -0.05
N HIS A 212 -14.57 -19.45 -0.24
CA HIS A 212 -13.19 -19.85 0.13
C HIS A 212 -13.07 -20.15 1.62
N ARG A 213 -13.65 -19.31 2.47
CA ARG A 213 -13.62 -19.51 3.93
C ARG A 213 -14.35 -20.79 4.33
N GLU A 214 -15.52 -21.07 3.78
CA GLU A 214 -16.30 -22.28 4.05
C GLU A 214 -15.61 -23.55 3.56
N ALA A 215 -14.88 -23.44 2.46
CA ALA A 215 -13.99 -24.50 1.96
C ALA A 215 -12.74 -24.72 2.84
N GLY A 216 -12.52 -23.88 3.87
CA GLY A 216 -11.35 -23.98 4.73
C GLY A 216 -10.05 -23.55 4.04
N ALA A 217 -10.13 -22.72 3.01
CA ALA A 217 -8.99 -22.23 2.25
C ALA A 217 -8.31 -21.05 2.95
N ASN A 218 -7.01 -20.87 2.71
CA ASN A 218 -6.29 -19.69 3.14
C ASN A 218 -6.59 -18.50 2.22
N ILE A 219 -6.89 -17.35 2.81
CA ILE A 219 -7.14 -16.10 2.08
C ILE A 219 -6.10 -15.05 2.50
N MET A 220 -5.50 -14.36 1.54
CA MET A 220 -4.62 -13.23 1.80
C MET A 220 -5.27 -11.91 1.37
N PHE A 221 -5.28 -10.94 2.28
CA PHE A 221 -5.71 -9.57 2.01
C PHE A 221 -4.49 -8.67 1.86
N GLU A 222 -4.26 -8.20 0.66
CA GLU A 222 -3.10 -7.40 0.28
C GLU A 222 -3.42 -5.91 0.35
N GLY A 223 -2.84 -5.22 1.34
CA GLY A 223 -2.95 -3.77 1.50
C GLY A 223 -1.99 -3.01 0.57
N ALA A 224 -2.37 -1.81 0.21
CA ALA A 224 -1.55 -0.86 -0.50
C ALA A 224 -1.18 0.32 0.42
N GLN A 225 -0.09 1.04 0.11
CA GLN A 225 0.46 2.12 0.92
C GLN A 225 0.90 1.63 2.31
N GLY A 226 0.72 2.43 3.36
CA GLY A 226 1.08 2.09 4.73
C GLY A 226 0.25 2.86 5.74
N SER A 227 0.27 2.47 7.00
CA SER A 227 -0.60 2.99 8.07
C SER A 227 -0.46 4.51 8.29
N LEU A 228 0.75 5.07 8.12
CA LEU A 228 0.97 6.51 8.26
C LEU A 228 0.48 7.33 7.04
N LEU A 229 -0.03 6.66 6.00
CA LEU A 229 -0.73 7.24 4.86
C LEU A 229 -2.24 7.04 4.92
N ASP A 230 -2.78 6.44 5.98
CA ASP A 230 -4.23 6.25 6.14
C ASP A 230 -4.94 7.61 6.22
N ILE A 231 -6.12 7.72 5.58
CA ILE A 231 -6.88 8.98 5.52
C ILE A 231 -7.30 9.49 6.90
N ASP A 232 -7.59 8.59 7.84
CA ASP A 232 -8.09 8.92 9.19
C ASP A 232 -6.98 8.91 10.25
N HIS A 233 -5.97 8.03 10.11
CA HIS A 233 -4.94 7.77 11.12
C HIS A 233 -3.53 8.16 10.68
N GLY A 234 -3.35 8.60 9.45
CA GLY A 234 -2.05 9.00 8.91
C GLY A 234 -1.70 10.47 9.18
N THR A 235 -0.58 10.90 8.60
CA THR A 235 -0.06 12.27 8.72
C THR A 235 -0.82 13.25 7.82
N TYR A 236 -2.10 13.45 8.12
CA TYR A 236 -3.00 14.35 7.37
C TYR A 236 -2.45 15.79 7.34
N PRO A 237 -2.53 16.52 6.18
CA PRO A 237 -3.17 16.12 4.93
C PRO A 237 -2.30 15.33 3.93
N PHE A 238 -1.08 14.96 4.30
CA PHE A 238 -0.11 14.26 3.46
C PHE A 238 -0.33 12.73 3.54
N VAL A 239 -1.50 12.30 3.11
CA VAL A 239 -2.00 10.91 3.18
C VAL A 239 -2.59 10.48 1.84
N THR A 240 -2.89 9.19 1.68
CA THR A 240 -3.74 8.71 0.60
C THR A 240 -5.22 8.92 0.96
N SER A 241 -6.10 8.81 -0.02
CA SER A 241 -7.54 9.03 0.18
C SER A 241 -8.30 7.75 0.57
N SER A 242 -7.60 6.72 1.01
CA SER A 242 -8.19 5.44 1.41
C SER A 242 -7.79 5.01 2.81
N ASN A 243 -8.56 4.10 3.41
CA ASN A 243 -8.18 3.45 4.65
C ASN A 243 -7.21 2.32 4.37
N THR A 244 -5.95 2.49 4.82
CA THR A 244 -4.84 1.56 4.62
C THR A 244 -4.67 0.60 5.79
N THR A 245 -5.42 0.81 6.86
CA THR A 245 -5.39 0.02 8.08
C THR A 245 -6.13 -1.32 7.93
N ALA A 246 -5.91 -2.25 8.86
CA ALA A 246 -6.55 -3.56 8.88
C ALA A 246 -8.09 -3.47 8.90
N GLY A 247 -8.66 -2.44 9.54
CA GLY A 247 -10.10 -2.17 9.50
C GLY A 247 -10.65 -1.95 8.08
N GLY A 248 -9.83 -1.35 7.20
CA GLY A 248 -10.15 -1.15 5.80
C GLY A 248 -10.37 -2.45 5.02
N THR A 249 -9.81 -3.56 5.48
CA THR A 249 -9.97 -4.88 4.86
C THR A 249 -11.44 -5.31 4.87
N ALA A 250 -12.11 -5.22 6.00
CA ALA A 250 -13.51 -5.60 6.13
C ALA A 250 -14.43 -4.72 5.25
N THR A 251 -14.22 -3.40 5.29
CA THR A 251 -14.99 -2.45 4.48
C THR A 251 -14.75 -2.65 2.98
N GLY A 252 -13.49 -2.89 2.59
CA GLY A 252 -13.07 -2.95 1.19
C GLY A 252 -13.30 -4.30 0.50
N SER A 253 -13.64 -5.34 1.24
CA SER A 253 -13.88 -6.68 0.69
C SER A 253 -15.27 -7.23 1.00
N GLY A 254 -15.97 -6.68 2.00
CA GLY A 254 -17.19 -7.24 2.55
C GLY A 254 -16.96 -8.47 3.44
N PHE A 255 -15.70 -8.76 3.79
CA PHE A 255 -15.36 -9.87 4.67
C PHE A 255 -15.36 -9.41 6.13
N GLY A 256 -16.13 -10.06 6.99
CA GLY A 256 -16.34 -9.61 8.37
C GLY A 256 -15.04 -9.54 9.19
N PRO A 257 -14.87 -8.53 10.06
CA PRO A 257 -13.60 -8.31 10.77
C PRO A 257 -13.24 -9.45 11.73
N LEU A 258 -14.22 -10.17 12.27
CA LEU A 258 -13.98 -11.33 13.15
C LEU A 258 -13.49 -12.58 12.41
N TYR A 259 -13.44 -12.53 11.09
CA TYR A 259 -12.91 -13.62 10.26
C TYR A 259 -11.45 -13.38 9.86
N LEU A 260 -10.86 -12.26 10.26
CA LEU A 260 -9.44 -11.96 10.05
C LEU A 260 -8.64 -12.60 11.18
N ASP A 261 -7.83 -13.61 10.85
CA ASP A 261 -7.14 -14.43 11.86
C ASP A 261 -5.77 -13.91 12.22
N TYR A 262 -5.10 -13.21 11.28
CA TYR A 262 -3.75 -12.72 11.46
C TYR A 262 -3.50 -11.43 10.68
N VAL A 263 -2.89 -10.44 11.33
CA VAL A 263 -2.48 -9.19 10.70
C VAL A 263 -0.96 -9.11 10.73
N LEU A 264 -0.33 -9.23 9.55
CA LEU A 264 1.10 -9.08 9.34
C LEU A 264 1.43 -7.63 8.96
N GLY A 265 2.15 -6.93 9.83
CA GLY A 265 2.65 -5.59 9.57
C GLY A 265 4.03 -5.63 8.91
N ILE A 266 4.19 -5.05 7.74
CA ILE A 266 5.50 -4.94 7.09
C ILE A 266 6.13 -3.62 7.48
N THR A 267 7.36 -3.66 8.02
CA THR A 267 8.14 -2.50 8.43
C THR A 267 9.57 -2.62 7.92
N LYS A 268 10.21 -1.50 7.55
CA LYS A 268 11.65 -1.47 7.27
C LYS A 268 12.45 -1.37 8.57
N ALA A 269 13.67 -1.83 8.55
CA ALA A 269 14.64 -1.63 9.64
C ALA A 269 15.09 -0.15 9.83
N TYR A 270 14.62 0.73 8.96
CA TYR A 270 14.73 2.19 9.02
C TYR A 270 13.45 2.79 8.44
N THR A 271 13.35 4.10 8.31
CA THR A 271 12.12 4.73 7.83
C THR A 271 12.35 5.42 6.48
N THR A 272 11.37 5.35 5.59
CA THR A 272 11.40 6.08 4.33
C THR A 272 10.06 6.75 4.04
N ARG A 273 10.09 7.88 3.34
CA ARG A 273 8.90 8.60 2.89
C ARG A 273 9.09 9.16 1.48
N VAL A 274 8.05 9.08 0.65
CA VAL A 274 7.98 9.75 -0.65
C VAL A 274 7.13 11.01 -0.53
N GLY A 275 7.57 12.10 -1.16
CA GLY A 275 6.79 13.34 -1.23
C GLY A 275 6.88 14.21 0.02
N SER A 276 5.92 15.12 0.11
CA SER A 276 5.85 16.13 1.17
C SER A 276 5.28 15.56 2.48
N GLY A 277 5.31 16.37 3.52
CA GLY A 277 4.76 16.07 4.84
C GLY A 277 5.83 15.78 5.88
N PRO A 278 5.41 15.67 7.16
CA PRO A 278 6.30 15.53 8.30
C PRO A 278 7.07 14.21 8.27
N PHE A 279 8.31 14.26 8.72
CA PHE A 279 9.18 13.10 8.88
C PHE A 279 10.17 13.36 10.03
N PRO A 280 9.76 13.17 11.30
CA PRO A 280 10.57 13.55 12.45
C PRO A 280 11.96 12.95 12.49
N THR A 281 12.11 11.70 12.02
CA THR A 281 13.39 10.97 12.03
C THR A 281 14.21 11.14 10.75
N GLU A 282 13.85 12.06 9.85
CA GLU A 282 14.57 12.29 8.58
C GLU A 282 16.03 12.67 8.79
N LEU A 283 16.91 12.12 7.96
CA LEU A 283 18.36 12.34 7.99
C LEU A 283 18.83 13.09 6.77
N PHE A 284 19.64 14.12 7.00
CA PHE A 284 20.24 14.97 5.95
C PHE A 284 21.76 14.81 5.87
N ASP A 285 22.32 13.87 6.63
CA ASP A 285 23.74 13.59 6.78
C ASP A 285 24.22 12.41 5.90
N ASP A 286 25.45 11.97 6.14
CA ASP A 286 26.08 10.83 5.43
C ASP A 286 25.34 9.52 5.68
N VAL A 287 24.75 9.35 6.86
CA VAL A 287 23.95 8.15 7.18
C VAL A 287 22.70 8.12 6.32
N GLY A 288 21.99 9.25 6.21
CA GLY A 288 20.81 9.36 5.35
C GLY A 288 21.12 9.05 3.89
N ARG A 289 22.26 9.57 3.36
CA ARG A 289 22.71 9.25 2.00
C ARG A 289 23.04 7.76 1.84
N ARG A 290 23.74 7.16 2.81
CA ARG A 290 24.07 5.73 2.82
C ARG A 290 22.82 4.85 2.80
N LEU A 291 21.81 5.16 3.62
CA LEU A 291 20.53 4.44 3.63
C LEU A 291 19.83 4.50 2.25
N ALA A 292 19.82 5.68 1.64
CA ALA A 292 19.21 5.88 0.32
C ALA A 292 19.93 5.08 -0.79
N GLU A 293 21.25 5.10 -0.80
CA GLU A 293 22.07 4.40 -1.80
C GLU A 293 22.02 2.88 -1.63
N ARG A 294 22.31 2.37 -0.42
CA ARG A 294 22.30 0.92 -0.16
C ARG A 294 20.89 0.34 -0.26
N GLY A 295 19.90 1.09 0.20
CA GLY A 295 18.50 0.71 0.12
C GLY A 295 17.92 0.82 -1.29
N ASN A 296 18.62 1.44 -2.25
CA ASN A 296 18.11 1.79 -3.57
C ASN A 296 16.72 2.47 -3.45
N GLU A 297 16.68 3.54 -2.65
CA GLU A 297 15.43 4.16 -2.21
C GLU A 297 14.86 5.11 -3.26
N PHE A 298 14.24 4.50 -4.28
CA PHE A 298 13.47 5.18 -5.32
C PHE A 298 12.06 4.59 -5.40
N GLY A 299 11.06 5.44 -5.60
CA GLY A 299 9.67 5.01 -5.71
C GLY A 299 9.43 4.12 -6.93
N ALA A 300 8.90 2.91 -6.73
CA ALA A 300 8.67 1.93 -7.79
C ALA A 300 7.75 2.46 -8.90
N THR A 301 6.82 3.34 -8.58
CA THR A 301 5.80 3.88 -9.49
C THR A 301 6.22 5.20 -10.14
N THR A 302 6.88 6.08 -9.40
CA THR A 302 7.18 7.46 -9.83
C THR A 302 8.65 7.72 -10.09
N GLY A 303 9.54 6.80 -9.69
CA GLY A 303 10.99 6.99 -9.75
C GLY A 303 11.52 8.10 -8.82
N ARG A 304 10.67 8.72 -7.99
CA ARG A 304 11.08 9.78 -7.07
C ARG A 304 12.00 9.22 -5.98
N PRO A 305 13.07 9.96 -5.58
CA PRO A 305 13.87 9.57 -4.44
C PRO A 305 13.02 9.56 -3.18
N ARG A 306 13.27 8.58 -2.33
CA ARG A 306 12.68 8.50 -0.99
C ARG A 306 13.58 9.24 0.00
N ARG A 307 12.95 10.02 0.86
CA ARG A 307 13.56 10.58 2.07
C ARG A 307 13.86 9.43 3.02
N CYS A 308 15.00 9.42 3.68
CA CYS A 308 15.42 8.34 4.59
C CYS A 308 15.62 8.88 6.00
N GLY A 309 15.32 8.07 6.99
CA GLY A 309 15.48 8.42 8.40
C GLY A 309 15.67 7.18 9.28
N TRP A 310 16.01 7.43 10.56
CA TRP A 310 16.12 6.37 11.54
C TRP A 310 14.76 5.69 11.78
N PHE A 311 14.83 4.47 12.31
CA PHE A 311 13.65 3.71 12.72
C PHE A 311 12.85 4.47 13.78
N ASP A 312 11.54 4.56 13.56
CA ASP A 312 10.61 5.25 14.44
C ASP A 312 9.74 4.25 15.20
N ALA A 313 10.15 3.93 16.42
CA ALA A 313 9.44 2.96 17.26
C ALA A 313 8.12 3.53 17.80
N VAL A 314 8.01 4.85 17.95
CA VAL A 314 6.78 5.51 18.43
C VAL A 314 5.69 5.40 17.37
N ALA A 315 6.00 5.78 16.13
CA ALA A 315 5.08 5.68 15.01
C ALA A 315 4.69 4.21 14.73
N LEU A 316 5.66 3.27 14.80
CA LEU A 316 5.35 1.85 14.61
C LEU A 316 4.47 1.29 15.74
N LYS A 317 4.70 1.67 17.00
CA LYS A 317 3.84 1.26 18.12
C LYS A 317 2.39 1.72 17.92
N ALA A 318 2.18 2.94 17.46
CA ALA A 318 0.85 3.43 17.10
C ALA A 318 0.24 2.61 15.96
N ALA A 319 1.02 2.29 14.91
CA ALA A 319 0.57 1.43 13.82
C ALA A 319 0.22 0.01 14.30
N VAL A 320 0.99 -0.58 15.23
CA VAL A 320 0.68 -1.87 15.86
C VAL A 320 -0.68 -1.85 16.55
N GLN A 321 -0.96 -0.79 17.31
CA GLN A 321 -2.22 -0.64 18.04
C GLN A 321 -3.43 -0.46 17.11
N ILE A 322 -3.33 0.44 16.13
CA ILE A 322 -4.42 0.75 15.19
C ILE A 322 -4.81 -0.47 14.37
N ASN A 323 -3.82 -1.29 14.00
CA ASN A 323 -4.03 -2.45 13.14
C ASN A 323 -4.22 -3.77 13.89
N SER A 324 -4.09 -3.80 15.21
CA SER A 324 -4.06 -5.04 15.99
C SER A 324 -3.05 -6.06 15.41
N ILE A 325 -1.81 -5.59 15.14
CA ILE A 325 -0.76 -6.39 14.50
C ILE A 325 -0.50 -7.67 15.31
N SER A 326 -0.62 -8.82 14.66
CA SER A 326 -0.32 -10.13 15.24
C SER A 326 1.18 -10.44 15.23
N GLY A 327 1.87 -9.99 14.20
CA GLY A 327 3.30 -10.10 14.03
C GLY A 327 3.82 -9.15 12.97
N LEU A 328 5.12 -8.89 12.99
CA LEU A 328 5.81 -7.98 12.09
C LEU A 328 6.70 -8.76 11.10
N CYS A 329 6.84 -8.21 9.91
CA CYS A 329 7.92 -8.55 9.00
C CYS A 329 8.89 -7.38 8.92
N LEU A 330 10.13 -7.59 9.37
CA LEU A 330 11.21 -6.63 9.28
C LEU A 330 11.93 -6.77 7.94
N THR A 331 11.94 -5.72 7.14
CA THR A 331 12.59 -5.71 5.82
C THR A 331 13.83 -4.82 5.80
N LYS A 332 14.70 -5.04 4.81
CA LYS A 332 15.87 -4.17 4.59
C LYS A 332 16.88 -4.14 5.76
N LEU A 333 17.00 -5.23 6.52
CA LEU A 333 17.97 -5.31 7.61
C LEU A 333 19.41 -5.15 7.09
N ASP A 334 19.68 -5.73 5.93
CA ASP A 334 20.95 -5.68 5.18
C ASP A 334 21.44 -4.26 4.86
N VAL A 335 20.54 -3.30 4.77
CA VAL A 335 20.92 -1.89 4.52
C VAL A 335 21.66 -1.26 5.68
N LEU A 336 21.47 -1.75 6.90
CA LEU A 336 22.14 -1.28 8.12
C LEU A 336 23.53 -1.87 8.31
N ASP A 337 23.92 -2.91 7.56
CA ASP A 337 25.22 -3.54 7.65
C ASP A 337 26.36 -2.52 7.52
N GLY A 338 27.38 -2.64 8.36
CA GLY A 338 28.55 -1.77 8.39
C GLY A 338 28.28 -0.40 9.06
N LEU A 339 27.18 -0.22 9.77
CA LEU A 339 27.02 0.87 10.73
C LEU A 339 27.56 0.44 12.09
N GLU A 340 28.40 1.27 12.70
CA GLU A 340 28.94 1.02 14.06
C GLU A 340 27.89 1.30 15.13
N GLN A 341 26.96 2.23 14.85
CA GLN A 341 25.93 2.67 15.76
C GLN A 341 24.63 2.92 15.00
N ILE A 342 23.51 2.55 15.60
CA ILE A 342 22.17 2.73 15.05
C ILE A 342 21.34 3.50 16.07
N SER A 343 20.56 4.47 15.60
CA SER A 343 19.62 5.23 16.44
C SER A 343 18.19 4.75 16.22
N ILE A 344 17.44 4.61 17.31
CA ILE A 344 16.02 4.26 17.32
C ILE A 344 15.28 5.43 17.96
N CYS A 345 14.30 6.01 17.28
CA CYS A 345 13.42 6.99 17.89
C CYS A 345 12.48 6.29 18.89
N VAL A 346 12.61 6.66 20.17
CA VAL A 346 11.86 6.06 21.28
C VAL A 346 10.84 7.04 21.92
N GLY A 347 10.86 8.30 21.52
CA GLY A 347 9.98 9.35 22.01
C GLY A 347 10.06 10.60 21.14
N TYR A 348 9.18 11.56 21.44
CA TYR A 348 9.23 12.89 20.84
C TYR A 348 9.20 13.96 21.90
N THR A 349 9.75 15.12 21.58
CA THR A 349 9.58 16.36 22.35
C THR A 349 9.10 17.48 21.44
N ASP A 350 8.49 18.52 22.05
CA ASP A 350 8.26 19.81 21.38
C ASP A 350 9.55 20.67 21.35
N ALA A 351 9.47 21.85 20.77
CA ALA A 351 10.59 22.82 20.70
C ALA A 351 11.04 23.29 22.11
N GLN A 352 10.24 23.13 23.15
CA GLN A 352 10.52 23.46 24.54
C GLN A 352 11.11 22.27 25.34
N GLY A 353 11.19 21.09 24.72
CA GLY A 353 11.71 19.88 25.34
C GLY A 353 10.66 19.11 26.18
N ASN A 354 9.38 19.46 26.11
CA ASN A 354 8.34 18.69 26.78
C ASN A 354 8.05 17.40 26.02
N GLU A 355 7.82 16.29 26.72
CA GLU A 355 7.42 15.03 26.12
C GLU A 355 6.12 15.17 25.34
N MET A 356 6.12 14.67 24.11
CA MET A 356 4.96 14.67 23.23
C MET A 356 4.51 13.22 22.96
N MET A 357 3.22 12.99 23.07
CA MET A 357 2.65 11.71 22.64
C MET A 357 2.68 11.64 21.10
N GLY A 358 3.23 10.58 20.55
CA GLY A 358 3.14 10.28 19.12
C GLY A 358 1.69 10.00 18.74
N GLY A 359 1.14 10.83 17.85
CA GLY A 359 -0.23 10.70 17.34
C GLY A 359 -0.38 11.55 16.09
N ALA A 360 -1.36 11.22 15.25
CA ALA A 360 -1.55 11.80 13.92
C ALA A 360 -1.71 13.34 13.87
N GLU A 361 -1.95 14.00 15.00
CA GLU A 361 -2.44 15.37 14.99
C GLU A 361 -1.37 16.47 14.88
N ASN A 362 -0.06 16.19 15.17
CA ASN A 362 0.98 17.22 15.15
C ASN A 362 2.38 16.67 14.88
N TYR A 363 2.61 16.08 13.71
CA TYR A 363 3.95 15.60 13.36
C TYR A 363 4.94 16.72 12.93
N ASP A 364 4.45 17.91 12.60
CA ASP A 364 5.28 18.97 12.01
C ASP A 364 6.30 19.58 12.99
N ASP A 365 6.00 19.59 14.31
CA ASP A 365 6.82 20.21 15.34
C ASP A 365 7.47 19.18 16.30
N LEU A 366 7.52 17.91 15.90
CA LEU A 366 8.08 16.84 16.73
C LEU A 366 9.60 16.72 16.54
N HIS A 367 10.30 16.71 17.67
CA HIS A 367 11.74 16.45 17.72
C HIS A 367 11.97 15.02 18.25
N PRO A 368 12.64 14.13 17.50
CA PRO A 368 12.83 12.75 17.91
C PRO A 368 13.82 12.62 19.07
N VAL A 369 13.47 11.79 20.05
CA VAL A 369 14.37 11.37 21.12
C VAL A 369 14.93 10.00 20.74
N TYR A 370 16.26 9.90 20.65
CA TYR A 370 16.93 8.70 20.20
C TYR A 370 17.55 7.88 21.32
N GLU A 371 17.35 6.58 21.26
CA GLU A 371 18.19 5.58 21.91
C GLU A 371 19.25 5.10 20.91
N GLN A 372 20.51 5.03 21.33
CA GLN A 372 21.59 4.51 20.51
C GLN A 372 21.89 3.06 20.90
N VAL A 373 21.98 2.20 19.89
CA VAL A 373 22.31 0.79 20.06
C VAL A 373 23.55 0.44 19.22
N PRO A 374 24.35 -0.56 19.61
CA PRO A 374 25.45 -1.05 18.78
C PRO A 374 24.94 -1.51 17.41
N GLY A 375 25.62 -1.10 16.36
CA GLY A 375 25.45 -1.65 15.02
C GLY A 375 26.32 -2.89 14.81
N TRP A 376 26.48 -3.30 13.57
CA TRP A 376 27.28 -4.45 13.18
C TRP A 376 28.01 -4.19 11.87
N THR A 377 29.18 -4.80 11.73
CA THR A 377 30.04 -4.68 10.54
C THR A 377 29.94 -5.87 9.60
N GLU A 378 29.50 -7.01 10.13
CA GLU A 378 29.30 -8.24 9.38
C GLU A 378 28.07 -8.11 8.45
N SER A 379 28.05 -8.92 7.39
CA SER A 379 26.90 -8.93 6.47
C SER A 379 25.75 -9.75 7.01
N THR A 380 24.53 -9.21 6.90
CA THR A 380 23.29 -9.96 7.15
C THR A 380 22.68 -10.50 5.84
N VAL A 381 23.24 -10.12 4.68
CA VAL A 381 22.74 -10.52 3.37
C VAL A 381 22.72 -12.04 3.23
N GLY A 382 21.57 -12.57 2.84
CA GLY A 382 21.41 -14.00 2.56
C GLY A 382 21.29 -14.90 3.80
N ALA A 383 21.28 -14.34 5.03
CA ALA A 383 21.00 -15.12 6.23
C ALA A 383 19.61 -15.77 6.14
N GLN A 384 19.54 -17.06 6.44
CA GLN A 384 18.31 -17.87 6.39
C GLN A 384 17.85 -18.33 7.76
N ARG A 385 18.66 -18.14 8.80
CA ARG A 385 18.36 -18.48 10.20
C ARG A 385 18.85 -17.35 11.10
N VAL A 386 18.24 -17.22 12.27
CA VAL A 386 18.60 -16.18 13.26
C VAL A 386 20.05 -16.35 13.73
N GLU A 387 20.51 -17.59 13.82
CA GLU A 387 21.87 -17.92 14.23
C GLU A 387 22.95 -17.45 13.24
N ASP A 388 22.54 -17.18 11.98
CA ASP A 388 23.42 -16.67 10.93
C ASP A 388 23.59 -15.12 11.04
N LEU A 389 22.77 -14.45 11.87
CA LEU A 389 22.82 -13.00 12.07
C LEU A 389 23.88 -12.60 13.10
N PRO A 390 24.54 -11.45 12.92
CA PRO A 390 25.41 -10.87 13.94
C PRO A 390 24.66 -10.68 15.28
N PRO A 391 25.31 -10.92 16.43
CA PRO A 391 24.66 -10.76 17.74
C PRO A 391 24.05 -9.37 17.98
N ALA A 392 24.68 -8.31 17.44
CA ALA A 392 24.15 -6.96 17.53
C ALA A 392 22.88 -6.78 16.70
N ALA A 393 22.79 -7.41 15.51
CA ALA A 393 21.57 -7.41 14.70
C ALA A 393 20.42 -8.13 15.41
N VAL A 394 20.69 -9.28 16.06
CA VAL A 394 19.69 -9.98 16.89
C VAL A 394 19.24 -9.12 18.06
N SER A 395 20.18 -8.41 18.72
CA SER A 395 19.86 -7.50 19.83
C SER A 395 19.01 -6.32 19.36
N TYR A 396 19.30 -5.76 18.18
CA TYR A 396 18.49 -4.73 17.54
C TYR A 396 17.05 -5.21 17.31
N ILE A 397 16.87 -6.38 16.69
CA ILE A 397 15.54 -6.97 16.44
C ILE A 397 14.75 -7.12 17.74
N LYS A 398 15.36 -7.71 18.78
CA LYS A 398 14.72 -7.86 20.10
C LYS A 398 14.38 -6.53 20.75
N ARG A 399 15.22 -5.51 20.54
CA ARG A 399 14.93 -4.17 21.07
C ARG A 399 13.72 -3.56 20.38
N LEU A 400 13.60 -3.72 19.06
CA LEU A 400 12.41 -3.26 18.34
C LEU A 400 11.13 -3.94 18.86
N GLU A 401 11.13 -5.27 19.02
CA GLU A 401 9.99 -6.01 19.58
C GLU A 401 9.57 -5.47 20.95
N ALA A 402 10.54 -5.22 21.83
CA ALA A 402 10.27 -4.70 23.18
C ALA A 402 9.70 -3.28 23.14
N LEU A 403 10.11 -2.42 22.22
CA LEU A 403 9.62 -1.05 22.09
C LEU A 403 8.21 -0.98 21.53
N VAL A 404 7.91 -1.81 20.53
CA VAL A 404 6.63 -1.71 19.78
C VAL A 404 5.54 -2.63 20.33
N GLY A 405 5.93 -3.66 21.09
CA GLY A 405 5.00 -4.59 21.74
C GLY A 405 4.38 -5.63 20.80
N ALA A 406 5.06 -5.94 19.69
CA ALA A 406 4.66 -6.98 18.74
C ALA A 406 5.87 -7.83 18.33
N PRO A 407 5.71 -9.16 18.12
CA PRO A 407 6.81 -10.02 17.70
C PRO A 407 7.21 -9.76 16.25
N ILE A 408 8.47 -9.98 15.92
CA ILE A 408 8.96 -10.01 14.53
C ILE A 408 8.98 -11.46 14.08
N ASP A 409 8.02 -11.83 13.25
CA ASP A 409 7.80 -13.20 12.79
C ASP A 409 8.52 -13.53 11.48
N ILE A 410 8.89 -12.50 10.71
CA ILE A 410 9.61 -12.65 9.44
C ILE A 410 10.70 -11.58 9.34
N ILE A 411 11.89 -11.97 8.88
CA ILE A 411 13.02 -11.06 8.65
C ILE A 411 13.49 -11.22 7.21
N SER A 412 13.50 -10.13 6.45
CA SER A 412 14.03 -10.10 5.09
C SER A 412 15.46 -9.58 5.13
N THR A 413 16.41 -10.41 4.71
CA THR A 413 17.86 -10.18 4.72
C THR A 413 18.45 -9.85 3.35
N GLY A 414 17.60 -9.65 2.34
CA GLY A 414 18.02 -9.28 0.99
C GLY A 414 16.82 -9.21 0.02
N PRO A 415 17.07 -8.92 -1.26
CA PRO A 415 16.00 -8.74 -2.25
C PRO A 415 15.37 -10.06 -2.73
N ASP A 416 16.10 -11.18 -2.71
CA ASP A 416 15.59 -12.48 -3.14
C ASP A 416 14.64 -13.08 -2.09
N ARG A 417 13.67 -13.85 -2.56
CA ARG A 417 12.71 -14.53 -1.67
C ARG A 417 13.37 -15.54 -0.73
N ALA A 418 14.44 -16.21 -1.17
CA ALA A 418 15.20 -17.16 -0.36
C ALA A 418 15.96 -16.47 0.78
N GLU A 419 16.21 -15.18 0.66
CA GLU A 419 16.87 -14.35 1.67
C GLU A 419 15.85 -13.86 2.73
N THR A 420 15.14 -14.83 3.33
CA THR A 420 14.09 -14.56 4.31
C THR A 420 14.12 -15.59 5.43
N ILE A 421 14.14 -15.10 6.67
CA ILE A 421 14.01 -15.90 7.88
C ILE A 421 12.53 -15.89 8.29
N VAL A 422 11.88 -17.05 8.38
CA VAL A 422 10.51 -17.20 8.85
C VAL A 422 10.53 -17.84 10.22
N LEU A 423 10.27 -17.05 11.27
CA LEU A 423 10.20 -17.50 12.67
C LEU A 423 8.81 -18.05 13.00
N ARG A 424 7.78 -17.42 12.45
CA ARG A 424 6.40 -17.86 12.54
C ARG A 424 5.71 -17.69 11.20
N ASN A 425 5.07 -18.74 10.73
CA ASN A 425 4.25 -18.68 9.52
C ASN A 425 2.85 -18.11 9.86
N PRO A 426 2.40 -17.03 9.22
CA PRO A 426 1.05 -16.46 9.44
C PRO A 426 -0.11 -17.44 9.19
N TYR A 427 0.09 -18.50 8.40
CA TYR A 427 -0.90 -19.53 8.11
C TYR A 427 -0.83 -20.75 9.03
N ALA A 428 0.16 -20.85 9.92
CA ALA A 428 0.31 -21.99 10.85
C ALA A 428 -0.59 -21.90 12.07
#